data_327d09559fce9928ff58a9f760633957
#
_entry.id   327d09559fce9928ff58a9f760633957
#
_cell.length_a   1.000
_cell.length_b   1.000
_cell.length_c   1.000
_cell.angle_alpha   90.00
_cell.angle_beta   90.00
_cell.angle_gamma   90.00
#
_symmetry.space_group_name_H-M   'P 1'
#
loop_
_entity.id
_entity.type
_entity.pdbx_description
1 polymer ?
#
loop_
_entity_poly.entity_id
_entity_poly.type
_entity_poly.pdbx_seq_one_letter_code
_entity_poly.pdbx_strand_id
1 'polypeptide(L)'
;MKGYSLSIRQKSFSTRMGYRPPQPVQIDSMSDELSSDIFNFIWNEYFSDLDLFVGHETSYGGNDIQENNFKKTWTQFFHQSASVFSGSVPTYRINEMYNSLRWFAKYDFLEFCIMNLKTSTTRIETLCKRINSDVLEPNVAGFRFVKSLLVPVTSSTDLNTISTALTTDNGAGHFQKAVKELAKRKKRNTNQIAIEAILGAESAAKVFVQAKDSQKDPSNKTLGQLIKIIKEDHLLTINNAYSESMSKLYGYLSDAVRHGNLPDETEEISLAEAIYILESCSAFTNYLTAELAD
;
A
#
# COMPACT_ATOMS: atom_id res chain seq x y z
N MET A 1 9.40 22.76 1.31
CA MET A 1 8.75 22.97 0.00
C MET A 1 7.40 22.30 0.04
N LYS A 2 6.30 23.05 -0.17
CA LYS A 2 4.92 22.56 -0.09
C LYS A 2 4.67 21.58 -1.23
N GLY A 3 4.11 20.41 -0.91
CA GLY A 3 3.81 19.36 -1.85
C GLY A 3 2.93 19.82 -3.02
N TYR A 4 3.39 19.58 -4.22
CA TYR A 4 2.57 19.68 -5.42
C TYR A 4 1.68 18.43 -5.48
N SER A 5 0.53 18.52 -4.83
CA SER A 5 -0.52 17.50 -4.97
C SER A 5 -1.27 17.74 -6.29
N LEU A 6 -1.30 16.79 -7.11
CA LEU A 6 -1.84 16.55 -8.45
C LEU A 6 -0.70 16.42 -9.46
N SER A 7 -0.75 15.34 -10.24
CA SER A 7 0.31 15.03 -11.19
C SER A 7 0.71 16.29 -11.96
N ILE A 8 1.98 16.60 -11.97
CA ILE A 8 2.54 17.73 -12.74
C ILE A 8 2.03 17.66 -14.19
N ARG A 9 1.76 16.47 -14.71
CA ARG A 9 1.24 16.22 -16.05
C ARG A 9 -0.25 16.50 -16.20
N GLN A 10 -1.10 16.17 -15.22
CA GLN A 10 -2.51 16.58 -15.25
C GLN A 10 -2.65 18.10 -15.15
N LYS A 11 -1.65 18.79 -14.57
CA LYS A 11 -1.57 20.25 -14.48
C LYS A 11 -0.64 20.86 -15.52
N SER A 12 -0.05 20.09 -16.42
CA SER A 12 0.83 20.63 -17.47
C SER A 12 0.08 21.66 -18.31
N PHE A 13 0.80 22.64 -18.82
CA PHE A 13 0.24 23.67 -19.71
C PHE A 13 -0.60 23.04 -20.82
N SER A 14 -0.06 22.04 -21.51
CA SER A 14 -0.73 21.37 -22.65
C SER A 14 -2.04 20.67 -22.24
N THR A 15 -2.09 20.05 -21.06
CA THR A 15 -3.33 19.41 -20.57
C THR A 15 -4.36 20.45 -20.13
N ARG A 16 -3.93 21.51 -19.41
CA ARG A 16 -4.83 22.58 -19.00
C ARG A 16 -5.42 23.34 -20.18
N MET A 17 -4.65 23.48 -21.25
CA MET A 17 -5.07 24.18 -22.47
C MET A 17 -5.78 23.28 -23.48
N GLY A 18 -5.98 22.00 -23.14
CA GLY A 18 -6.69 21.05 -24.01
C GLY A 18 -5.89 20.53 -25.21
N TYR A 19 -4.58 20.80 -25.28
CA TYR A 19 -3.72 20.26 -26.35
C TYR A 19 -3.39 18.77 -26.16
N ARG A 20 -3.51 18.27 -24.93
CA ARG A 20 -3.39 16.86 -24.61
C ARG A 20 -4.54 16.43 -23.72
N PRO A 21 -5.16 15.25 -23.97
CA PRO A 21 -6.17 14.71 -23.07
C PRO A 21 -5.53 14.38 -21.71
N PRO A 22 -6.33 14.38 -20.63
CA PRO A 22 -5.90 13.84 -19.34
C PRO A 22 -5.47 12.38 -19.51
N GLN A 23 -4.39 11.99 -18.87
CA GLN A 23 -3.91 10.61 -18.92
C GLN A 23 -4.85 9.74 -18.04
N PRO A 24 -5.37 8.61 -18.56
CA PRO A 24 -6.16 7.68 -17.77
C PRO A 24 -5.29 6.99 -16.71
N VAL A 25 -5.94 6.47 -15.67
CA VAL A 25 -5.25 5.66 -14.65
C VAL A 25 -4.70 4.38 -15.29
N GLN A 26 -3.41 4.13 -15.10
CA GLN A 26 -2.68 3.03 -15.71
C GLN A 26 -2.81 1.76 -14.85
N ILE A 27 -3.90 0.99 -15.03
CA ILE A 27 -4.18 -0.24 -14.25
C ILE A 27 -3.57 -1.47 -14.94
N ASP A 28 -3.72 -1.59 -16.25
CA ASP A 28 -3.29 -2.75 -17.05
C ASP A 28 -2.22 -2.38 -18.10
N SER A 29 -1.59 -1.27 -17.93
CA SER A 29 -0.55 -0.73 -18.80
C SER A 29 0.46 0.10 -17.98
N MET A 30 1.55 0.48 -18.64
CA MET A 30 2.56 1.40 -18.10
C MET A 30 3.09 2.24 -19.26
N SER A 31 3.04 3.55 -19.13
CA SER A 31 3.65 4.45 -20.12
C SER A 31 5.18 4.41 -20.02
N ASP A 32 5.86 4.78 -21.10
CA ASP A 32 7.32 4.84 -21.13
C ASP A 32 7.86 5.81 -20.08
N GLU A 33 7.12 6.88 -19.83
CA GLU A 33 7.49 7.85 -18.82
C GLU A 33 7.42 7.27 -17.40
N LEU A 34 6.31 6.59 -17.04
CA LEU A 34 6.18 5.92 -15.75
C LEU A 34 7.29 4.86 -15.58
N SER A 35 7.54 4.09 -16.65
CA SER A 35 8.61 3.10 -16.68
C SER A 35 9.99 3.74 -16.40
N SER A 36 10.29 4.84 -17.08
CA SER A 36 11.56 5.55 -16.93
C SER A 36 11.71 6.18 -15.55
N ASP A 37 10.64 6.79 -15.02
CA ASP A 37 10.66 7.41 -13.70
C ASP A 37 10.83 6.36 -12.57
N ILE A 38 10.20 5.17 -12.72
CA ILE A 38 10.43 4.03 -11.80
C ILE A 38 11.90 3.60 -11.86
N PHE A 39 12.45 3.41 -13.05
CA PHE A 39 13.84 3.00 -13.19
C PHE A 39 14.80 4.01 -12.59
N ASN A 40 14.62 5.30 -12.88
CA ASN A 40 15.45 6.38 -12.33
C ASN A 40 15.37 6.44 -10.80
N PHE A 41 14.19 6.22 -10.22
CA PHE A 41 14.05 6.14 -8.76
C PHE A 41 14.83 4.97 -8.18
N ILE A 42 14.68 3.77 -8.77
CA ILE A 42 15.43 2.58 -8.36
C ILE A 42 16.93 2.80 -8.51
N TRP A 43 17.35 3.40 -9.64
CA TRP A 43 18.74 3.69 -9.89
C TRP A 43 19.34 4.54 -8.77
N ASN A 44 18.66 5.61 -8.41
CA ASN A 44 19.15 6.53 -7.39
C ASN A 44 19.13 5.98 -5.97
N GLU A 45 18.19 5.09 -5.63
CA GLU A 45 18.01 4.63 -4.23
C GLU A 45 18.61 3.24 -3.98
N TYR A 46 18.73 2.41 -5.01
CA TYR A 46 19.17 1.02 -4.88
C TYR A 46 20.51 0.75 -5.54
N PHE A 47 20.80 1.44 -6.65
CA PHE A 47 22.04 1.32 -7.41
C PHE A 47 22.93 2.56 -7.36
N SER A 48 22.57 3.59 -6.59
CA SER A 48 23.42 4.78 -6.45
C SER A 48 24.85 4.39 -6.06
N ASP A 49 25.83 5.04 -6.65
CA ASP A 49 27.27 4.80 -6.54
C ASP A 49 27.83 3.66 -7.45
N LEU A 50 27.01 2.96 -8.25
CA LEU A 50 27.54 2.05 -9.27
C LEU A 50 28.21 2.78 -10.46
N ASP A 51 27.87 4.03 -10.72
CA ASP A 51 28.44 4.83 -11.81
C ASP A 51 29.95 5.18 -11.62
N LEU A 52 30.49 4.99 -10.42
CA LEU A 52 31.92 5.13 -10.15
C LEU A 52 32.76 3.99 -10.76
N PHE A 53 32.12 2.93 -11.26
CA PHE A 53 32.80 1.78 -11.87
C PHE A 53 32.89 1.82 -13.40
N VAL A 54 32.27 2.80 -14.05
CA VAL A 54 32.30 2.92 -15.52
C VAL A 54 33.52 3.78 -15.92
N GLY A 55 34.71 3.18 -15.99
CA GLY A 55 35.83 3.76 -16.72
C GLY A 55 37.16 3.89 -16.02
N HIS A 56 37.35 3.43 -14.82
CA HIS A 56 38.67 3.39 -14.20
C HIS A 56 39.01 2.00 -13.66
N GLU A 57 40.07 1.41 -14.20
CA GLU A 57 40.79 0.27 -13.65
C GLU A 57 41.44 0.65 -12.32
N THR A 58 40.72 1.07 -11.31
CA THR A 58 41.34 1.30 -10.01
C THR A 58 40.38 1.13 -8.85
N SER A 59 40.83 0.26 -7.98
CA SER A 59 40.56 0.22 -6.55
C SER A 59 39.25 -0.43 -6.07
N TYR A 60 39.42 -1.57 -5.57
CA TYR A 60 38.67 -2.23 -4.52
C TYR A 60 38.27 -1.23 -3.41
N GLY A 61 37.07 -0.69 -3.50
CA GLY A 61 36.55 0.28 -2.55
C GLY A 61 35.10 0.67 -2.81
N GLY A 62 34.42 0.02 -3.76
CA GLY A 62 32.97 0.17 -3.94
C GLY A 62 32.24 -0.36 -2.74
N ASN A 63 31.22 0.35 -2.32
CA ASN A 63 30.42 0.02 -1.15
C ASN A 63 29.85 -1.40 -1.33
N ASP A 64 30.26 -2.37 -0.51
CA ASP A 64 29.88 -3.81 -0.58
C ASP A 64 28.37 -4.03 -0.72
N ILE A 65 27.57 -3.01 -0.32
CA ILE A 65 26.12 -3.05 -0.37
C ILE A 65 25.61 -2.94 -1.81
N GLN A 66 26.15 -2.05 -2.64
CA GLN A 66 25.68 -1.84 -4.01
C GLN A 66 26.10 -2.97 -4.94
N GLU A 67 27.32 -3.47 -4.79
CA GLU A 67 27.78 -4.66 -5.52
C GLU A 67 26.87 -5.85 -5.20
N ASN A 68 26.49 -6.00 -3.93
CA ASN A 68 25.57 -7.05 -3.50
C ASN A 68 24.15 -6.86 -4.04
N ASN A 69 23.64 -5.61 -4.10
CA ASN A 69 22.35 -5.29 -4.71
C ASN A 69 22.35 -5.64 -6.20
N PHE A 70 23.43 -5.29 -6.90
CA PHE A 70 23.60 -5.67 -8.30
C PHE A 70 23.64 -7.18 -8.51
N LYS A 71 24.46 -7.92 -7.75
CA LYS A 71 24.56 -9.38 -7.81
C LYS A 71 23.21 -10.06 -7.53
N LYS A 72 22.47 -9.58 -6.52
CA LYS A 72 21.13 -10.08 -6.22
C LYS A 72 20.16 -9.83 -7.36
N THR A 73 20.13 -8.62 -7.89
CA THR A 73 19.26 -8.28 -9.02
C THR A 73 19.54 -9.18 -10.21
N TRP A 74 20.81 -9.35 -10.55
CA TRP A 74 21.26 -10.17 -11.66
C TRP A 74 20.88 -11.64 -11.50
N THR A 75 21.18 -12.21 -10.35
CA THR A 75 21.01 -13.66 -10.12
C THR A 75 19.62 -14.04 -9.65
N GLN A 76 18.97 -13.23 -8.78
CA GLN A 76 17.72 -13.61 -8.15
C GLN A 76 16.49 -13.04 -8.86
N PHE A 77 16.59 -11.85 -9.46
CA PHE A 77 15.48 -11.27 -10.21
C PHE A 77 15.55 -11.63 -11.69
N PHE A 78 16.69 -11.39 -12.34
CA PHE A 78 16.85 -11.71 -13.78
C PHE A 78 17.28 -13.14 -14.05
N HIS A 79 17.57 -13.95 -13.05
CA HIS A 79 17.98 -15.36 -13.14
C HIS A 79 19.19 -15.59 -14.08
N GLN A 80 20.12 -14.63 -14.10
CA GLN A 80 21.32 -14.72 -14.91
C GLN A 80 22.46 -15.42 -14.16
N SER A 81 23.40 -16.01 -14.91
CA SER A 81 24.54 -16.72 -14.32
C SER A 81 25.45 -15.78 -13.54
N ALA A 82 25.85 -16.21 -12.33
CA ALA A 82 26.83 -15.51 -11.52
C ALA A 82 28.25 -15.53 -12.13
N SER A 83 28.55 -16.43 -13.08
CA SER A 83 29.85 -16.52 -13.73
C SER A 83 30.26 -15.29 -14.53
N VAL A 84 29.29 -14.43 -14.86
CA VAL A 84 29.51 -13.15 -15.55
C VAL A 84 30.23 -12.11 -14.66
N PHE A 85 30.26 -12.32 -13.33
CA PHE A 85 30.91 -11.39 -12.39
C PHE A 85 32.44 -11.51 -12.33
N SER A 86 33.09 -12.35 -13.15
CA SER A 86 34.54 -12.35 -13.26
C SER A 86 35.13 -11.16 -14.01
N GLY A 87 34.28 -10.23 -14.46
CA GLY A 87 34.61 -8.93 -15.03
C GLY A 87 33.50 -7.94 -14.75
N SER A 88 33.72 -6.64 -14.93
CA SER A 88 32.71 -5.61 -14.73
C SER A 88 31.49 -5.85 -15.63
N VAL A 89 30.33 -6.18 -15.04
CA VAL A 89 29.10 -6.25 -15.82
C VAL A 89 28.67 -4.81 -16.11
N PRO A 90 28.50 -4.45 -17.38
CA PRO A 90 28.09 -3.11 -17.74
C PRO A 90 26.71 -2.80 -17.16
N THR A 91 26.61 -1.72 -16.39
CA THR A 91 25.38 -1.25 -15.75
C THR A 91 24.23 -1.02 -16.74
N TYR A 92 24.56 -0.69 -18.00
CA TYR A 92 23.58 -0.54 -19.08
C TYR A 92 22.76 -1.82 -19.33
N ARG A 93 23.32 -3.01 -19.06
CA ARG A 93 22.56 -4.27 -19.24
C ARG A 93 21.38 -4.40 -18.31
N ILE A 94 21.43 -3.87 -17.08
CA ILE A 94 20.25 -3.84 -16.21
C ILE A 94 19.14 -3.00 -16.83
N ASN A 95 19.50 -1.84 -17.40
CA ASN A 95 18.53 -0.99 -18.08
C ASN A 95 17.93 -1.68 -19.32
N GLU A 96 18.75 -2.35 -20.14
CA GLU A 96 18.24 -3.13 -21.28
C GLU A 96 17.28 -4.24 -20.82
N MET A 97 17.64 -5.00 -19.80
CA MET A 97 16.82 -6.07 -19.26
C MET A 97 15.53 -5.51 -18.64
N TYR A 98 15.60 -4.41 -17.89
CA TYR A 98 14.43 -3.73 -17.34
C TYR A 98 13.49 -3.25 -18.46
N ASN A 99 14.03 -2.65 -19.53
CA ASN A 99 13.24 -2.17 -20.64
C ASN A 99 12.54 -3.31 -21.41
N SER A 100 13.13 -4.51 -21.41
CA SER A 100 12.52 -5.71 -22.02
C SER A 100 11.38 -6.31 -21.16
N LEU A 101 11.24 -5.92 -19.90
CA LEU A 101 10.19 -6.42 -19.02
C LEU A 101 8.81 -5.94 -19.47
N ARG A 102 7.81 -6.81 -19.32
CA ARG A 102 6.40 -6.41 -19.42
C ARG A 102 6.05 -5.44 -18.29
N TRP A 103 5.05 -4.59 -18.51
CA TRP A 103 4.65 -3.54 -17.58
C TRP A 103 4.48 -4.02 -16.12
N PHE A 104 3.86 -5.18 -15.90
CA PHE A 104 3.67 -5.74 -14.55
C PHE A 104 4.98 -6.22 -13.92
N ALA A 105 5.90 -6.78 -14.72
CA ALA A 105 7.21 -7.23 -14.23
C ALA A 105 8.12 -6.04 -13.83
N LYS A 106 7.86 -4.84 -14.34
CA LYS A 106 8.52 -3.61 -13.88
C LYS A 106 8.09 -3.22 -12.46
N TYR A 107 6.83 -3.48 -12.08
CA TYR A 107 6.38 -3.35 -10.70
C TYR A 107 6.98 -4.44 -9.80
N ASP A 108 7.07 -5.69 -10.28
CA ASP A 108 7.77 -6.78 -9.56
C ASP A 108 9.25 -6.39 -9.30
N PHE A 109 9.90 -5.77 -10.28
CA PHE A 109 11.26 -5.27 -10.14
C PHE A 109 11.38 -4.17 -9.09
N LEU A 110 10.44 -3.24 -9.08
CA LEU A 110 10.38 -2.18 -8.08
C LEU A 110 10.21 -2.75 -6.66
N GLU A 111 9.25 -3.66 -6.45
CA GLU A 111 9.05 -4.31 -5.15
C GLU A 111 10.29 -5.11 -4.74
N PHE A 112 10.89 -5.87 -5.67
CA PHE A 112 12.12 -6.61 -5.41
C PHE A 112 13.23 -5.70 -4.90
N CYS A 113 13.48 -4.56 -5.55
CA CYS A 113 14.52 -3.62 -5.14
C CYS A 113 14.24 -3.03 -3.76
N ILE A 114 13.01 -2.57 -3.50
CA ILE A 114 12.59 -2.02 -2.19
C ILE A 114 12.75 -3.06 -1.07
N MET A 115 12.32 -4.31 -1.29
CA MET A 115 12.39 -5.37 -0.27
C MET A 115 13.83 -5.86 -0.02
N ASN A 116 14.74 -5.67 -0.97
CA ASN A 116 16.14 -6.07 -0.84
C ASN A 116 17.08 -4.96 -0.37
N LEU A 117 16.56 -3.76 -0.09
CA LEU A 117 17.34 -2.70 0.54
C LEU A 117 17.80 -3.12 1.94
N LYS A 118 19.12 -3.09 2.15
CA LYS A 118 19.71 -3.33 3.48
C LYS A 118 19.63 -2.06 4.32
N THR A 119 18.45 -1.77 4.84
CA THR A 119 18.21 -0.55 5.64
C THR A 119 17.10 -0.78 6.67
N SER A 120 16.85 0.20 7.52
CA SER A 120 15.78 0.12 8.54
C SER A 120 14.39 0.12 7.91
N THR A 121 13.42 -0.49 8.59
CA THR A 121 12.00 -0.49 8.19
C THR A 121 11.47 0.94 7.99
N THR A 122 11.84 1.86 8.87
CA THR A 122 11.46 3.28 8.76
C THR A 122 11.97 3.92 7.46
N ARG A 123 13.19 3.59 7.04
CA ARG A 123 13.76 4.08 5.78
C ARG A 123 13.00 3.51 4.58
N ILE A 124 12.65 2.21 4.60
CA ILE A 124 11.84 1.57 3.56
C ILE A 124 10.48 2.26 3.45
N GLU A 125 9.80 2.51 4.56
CA GLU A 125 8.50 3.21 4.56
C GLU A 125 8.61 4.63 3.99
N THR A 126 9.69 5.34 4.33
CA THR A 126 9.97 6.68 3.77
C THR A 126 10.16 6.62 2.26
N LEU A 127 10.90 5.64 1.74
CA LEU A 127 11.11 5.44 0.31
C LEU A 127 9.80 5.07 -0.40
N CYS A 128 8.97 4.21 0.20
CA CYS A 128 7.65 3.89 -0.33
C CYS A 128 6.72 5.12 -0.41
N LYS A 129 6.76 6.01 0.57
CA LYS A 129 6.04 7.29 0.52
C LYS A 129 6.58 8.20 -0.58
N ARG A 130 7.90 8.30 -0.72
CA ARG A 130 8.53 9.12 -1.76
C ARG A 130 8.21 8.61 -3.16
N ILE A 131 8.31 7.32 -3.44
CA ILE A 131 7.95 6.82 -4.77
C ILE A 131 6.47 7.01 -5.08
N ASN A 132 5.58 6.91 -4.09
CA ASN A 132 4.17 7.24 -4.27
C ASN A 132 4.00 8.70 -4.72
N SER A 133 4.62 9.67 -4.01
CA SER A 133 4.45 11.11 -4.28
C SER A 133 5.23 11.57 -5.52
N ASP A 134 6.43 11.06 -5.73
CA ASP A 134 7.37 11.61 -6.71
C ASP A 134 7.26 10.91 -8.08
N VAL A 135 6.79 9.66 -8.09
CA VAL A 135 6.76 8.82 -9.31
C VAL A 135 5.36 8.32 -9.65
N LEU A 136 4.73 7.57 -8.73
CA LEU A 136 3.49 6.85 -9.05
C LEU A 136 2.29 7.77 -9.21
N GLU A 137 2.11 8.74 -8.32
CA GLU A 137 1.02 9.71 -8.39
C GLU A 137 1.15 10.66 -9.58
N PRO A 138 2.32 11.30 -9.84
CA PRO A 138 2.49 12.18 -10.98
C PRO A 138 2.25 11.50 -12.33
N ASN A 139 2.53 10.21 -12.45
CA ASN A 139 2.34 9.42 -13.66
C ASN A 139 0.97 8.72 -13.72
N VAL A 140 0.07 9.01 -12.80
CA VAL A 140 -1.28 8.39 -12.75
C VAL A 140 -1.21 6.85 -12.78
N ALA A 141 -0.22 6.27 -12.09
CA ALA A 141 -0.10 4.82 -11.94
C ALA A 141 -1.33 4.27 -11.20
N GLY A 142 -1.77 3.07 -11.53
CA GLY A 142 -2.91 2.39 -10.91
C GLY A 142 -2.61 1.74 -9.56
N PHE A 143 -1.38 1.88 -9.06
CA PHE A 143 -0.92 1.21 -7.83
C PHE A 143 -0.17 2.18 -6.94
N ARG A 144 -0.24 1.94 -5.62
CA ARG A 144 0.53 2.67 -4.61
C ARG A 144 1.10 1.71 -3.57
N PHE A 145 2.22 2.08 -2.99
CA PHE A 145 2.73 1.38 -1.82
C PHE A 145 1.90 1.70 -0.59
N VAL A 146 1.45 0.66 0.08
CA VAL A 146 0.99 0.68 1.47
C VAL A 146 2.02 -0.11 2.27
N LYS A 147 2.79 0.55 3.13
CA LYS A 147 4.05 0.03 3.68
C LYS A 147 4.99 -0.39 2.54
N SER A 148 5.29 -1.68 2.41
CA SER A 148 6.17 -2.23 1.38
C SER A 148 5.45 -3.03 0.29
N LEU A 149 4.11 -2.96 0.21
CA LEU A 149 3.29 -3.70 -0.76
C LEU A 149 2.60 -2.75 -1.73
N LEU A 150 2.67 -3.04 -3.02
CA LEU A 150 1.88 -2.35 -4.04
C LEU A 150 0.44 -2.86 -4.03
N VAL A 151 -0.49 -1.94 -3.87
CA VAL A 151 -1.94 -2.21 -3.84
C VAL A 151 -2.68 -1.32 -4.85
N PRO A 152 -3.84 -1.75 -5.37
CA PRO A 152 -4.63 -0.99 -6.32
C PRO A 152 -5.47 0.11 -5.62
N VAL A 153 -4.81 0.99 -4.87
CA VAL A 153 -5.39 2.17 -4.22
C VAL A 153 -4.69 3.39 -4.78
N THR A 154 -5.42 4.35 -5.29
CA THR A 154 -4.87 5.51 -6.01
C THR A 154 -5.05 6.84 -5.27
N SER A 155 -6.02 6.91 -4.34
CA SER A 155 -6.27 8.10 -3.53
C SER A 155 -5.23 8.23 -2.40
N SER A 156 -4.60 9.39 -2.29
CA SER A 156 -3.67 9.69 -1.20
C SER A 156 -4.36 9.74 0.18
N THR A 157 -5.63 10.13 0.21
CA THR A 157 -6.44 10.13 1.44
C THR A 157 -6.66 8.71 1.95
N ASP A 158 -7.08 7.81 1.06
CA ASP A 158 -7.36 6.40 1.40
C ASP A 158 -6.07 5.69 1.86
N LEU A 159 -4.96 5.94 1.15
CA LEU A 159 -3.65 5.44 1.53
C LEU A 159 -3.22 5.88 2.93
N ASN A 160 -3.42 7.16 3.26
CA ASN A 160 -3.10 7.70 4.58
C ASN A 160 -4.00 7.08 5.65
N THR A 161 -5.30 6.96 5.38
CA THR A 161 -6.27 6.34 6.28
C THR A 161 -5.91 4.89 6.60
N ILE A 162 -5.64 4.08 5.58
CA ILE A 162 -5.23 2.68 5.75
C ILE A 162 -3.86 2.61 6.45
N SER A 163 -2.89 3.42 6.05
CA SER A 163 -1.54 3.41 6.62
C SER A 163 -1.55 3.78 8.11
N THR A 164 -2.39 4.71 8.52
CA THR A 164 -2.56 5.08 9.93
C THR A 164 -3.12 3.91 10.73
N ALA A 165 -4.17 3.24 10.25
CA ALA A 165 -4.76 2.06 10.91
C ALA A 165 -3.75 0.90 11.05
N LEU A 166 -2.78 0.79 10.14
CA LEU A 166 -1.70 -0.20 10.22
C LEU A 166 -0.65 0.09 11.30
N THR A 167 -0.63 1.29 11.85
CA THR A 167 0.32 1.70 12.92
C THR A 167 -0.31 1.71 14.29
N THR A 168 -1.62 1.54 14.42
CA THR A 168 -2.31 1.43 15.71
C THR A 168 -1.97 0.10 16.37
N ASP A 169 -1.76 0.08 17.68
CA ASP A 169 -1.48 -1.17 18.41
C ASP A 169 -2.66 -2.14 18.38
N ASN A 170 -3.86 -1.62 18.10
CA ASN A 170 -5.13 -2.32 18.22
C ASN A 170 -5.74 -2.58 16.83
N GLY A 171 -5.73 -3.84 16.40
CA GLY A 171 -6.30 -4.26 15.12
C GLY A 171 -5.33 -4.24 13.93
N ALA A 172 -4.14 -3.66 14.06
CA ALA A 172 -3.13 -3.57 12.99
C ALA A 172 -2.84 -4.91 12.30
N GLY A 173 -2.81 -6.01 13.06
CA GLY A 173 -2.59 -7.36 12.51
C GLY A 173 -3.66 -7.78 11.51
N HIS A 174 -4.91 -7.42 11.73
CA HIS A 174 -6.02 -7.68 10.81
C HIS A 174 -5.94 -6.78 9.57
N PHE A 175 -5.69 -5.49 9.73
CA PHE A 175 -5.48 -4.59 8.58
C PHE A 175 -4.28 -5.01 7.72
N GLN A 176 -3.19 -5.51 8.34
CA GLN A 176 -2.06 -6.07 7.59
C GLN A 176 -2.45 -7.28 6.73
N LYS A 177 -3.32 -8.18 7.24
CA LYS A 177 -3.83 -9.31 6.46
C LYS A 177 -4.73 -8.83 5.33
N ALA A 178 -5.62 -7.86 5.58
CA ALA A 178 -6.46 -7.26 4.55
C ALA A 178 -5.62 -6.65 3.42
N VAL A 179 -4.59 -5.87 3.76
CA VAL A 179 -3.67 -5.26 2.77
C VAL A 179 -2.87 -6.32 2.01
N LYS A 180 -2.40 -7.39 2.68
CA LYS A 180 -1.72 -8.51 2.00
C LYS A 180 -2.64 -9.22 1.01
N GLU A 181 -3.92 -9.39 1.36
CA GLU A 181 -4.91 -9.98 0.46
C GLU A 181 -5.22 -9.04 -0.71
N LEU A 182 -5.34 -7.74 -0.45
CA LEU A 182 -5.54 -6.70 -1.45
C LEU A 182 -4.39 -6.65 -2.48
N ALA A 183 -3.16 -6.87 -2.05
CA ALA A 183 -1.98 -6.87 -2.91
C ALA A 183 -1.92 -8.07 -3.87
N LYS A 184 -2.69 -9.13 -3.66
CA LYS A 184 -2.72 -10.30 -4.57
C LYS A 184 -3.45 -9.91 -5.86
N ARG A 185 -2.90 -10.29 -7.01
CA ARG A 185 -3.58 -10.14 -8.30
C ARG A 185 -4.43 -11.36 -8.65
N LYS A 186 -3.83 -12.56 -8.53
CA LYS A 186 -4.53 -13.83 -8.78
C LYS A 186 -4.99 -14.43 -7.47
N LYS A 187 -6.19 -15.02 -7.47
CA LYS A 187 -6.79 -15.64 -6.28
C LYS A 187 -6.96 -14.64 -5.11
N ARG A 188 -7.15 -13.35 -5.43
CA ARG A 188 -7.54 -12.36 -4.41
C ARG A 188 -8.93 -12.73 -3.91
N ASN A 189 -9.09 -12.86 -2.61
CA ASN A 189 -10.38 -13.08 -1.96
C ASN A 189 -10.89 -11.76 -1.40
N THR A 190 -11.81 -11.11 -2.11
CA THR A 190 -12.38 -9.81 -1.74
C THR A 190 -13.19 -9.90 -0.45
N ASN A 191 -13.87 -11.01 -0.21
CA ASN A 191 -14.56 -11.27 1.06
C ASN A 191 -13.57 -11.31 2.24
N GLN A 192 -12.37 -11.90 2.04
CA GLN A 192 -11.35 -11.95 3.08
C GLN A 192 -10.81 -10.57 3.43
N ILE A 193 -10.67 -9.67 2.45
CA ILE A 193 -10.29 -8.27 2.70
C ILE A 193 -11.30 -7.61 3.64
N ALA A 194 -12.59 -7.76 3.35
CA ALA A 194 -13.65 -7.18 4.16
C ALA A 194 -13.72 -7.80 5.57
N ILE A 195 -13.62 -9.13 5.67
CA ILE A 195 -13.59 -9.83 6.96
C ILE A 195 -12.48 -9.31 7.86
N GLU A 196 -11.26 -9.26 7.33
CA GLU A 196 -10.11 -8.81 8.10
C GLU A 196 -10.21 -7.31 8.47
N ALA A 197 -10.77 -6.47 7.60
CA ALA A 197 -11.02 -5.07 7.91
C ALA A 197 -12.00 -4.90 9.08
N ILE A 198 -13.12 -5.66 9.07
CA ILE A 198 -14.11 -5.65 10.16
C ILE A 198 -13.51 -6.14 11.47
N LEU A 199 -12.71 -7.21 11.43
CA LEU A 199 -12.03 -7.74 12.63
C LEU A 199 -11.03 -6.72 13.20
N GLY A 200 -10.38 -5.95 12.34
CA GLY A 200 -9.50 -4.85 12.75
C GLY A 200 -10.26 -3.75 13.50
N ALA A 201 -11.37 -3.29 12.93
CA ALA A 201 -12.25 -2.29 13.56
C ALA A 201 -12.89 -2.82 14.87
N GLU A 202 -13.28 -4.11 14.90
CA GLU A 202 -13.80 -4.77 16.11
C GLU A 202 -12.75 -4.81 17.22
N SER A 203 -11.51 -5.14 16.90
CA SER A 203 -10.40 -5.15 17.85
C SER A 203 -10.14 -3.76 18.44
N ALA A 204 -10.14 -2.72 17.61
CA ALA A 204 -9.99 -1.35 18.05
C ALA A 204 -11.14 -0.89 18.96
N ALA A 205 -12.38 -1.24 18.60
CA ALA A 205 -13.56 -0.92 19.41
C ALA A 205 -13.56 -1.64 20.76
N LYS A 206 -13.06 -2.88 20.85
CA LYS A 206 -12.88 -3.60 22.11
C LYS A 206 -11.93 -2.86 23.05
N VAL A 207 -10.79 -2.45 22.51
CA VAL A 207 -9.81 -1.70 23.31
C VAL A 207 -10.37 -0.35 23.73
N PHE A 208 -11.08 0.34 22.85
CA PHE A 208 -11.72 1.61 23.19
C PHE A 208 -12.71 1.46 24.35
N VAL A 209 -13.62 0.49 24.29
CA VAL A 209 -14.61 0.23 25.37
C VAL A 209 -13.90 -0.09 26.66
N GLN A 210 -12.90 -0.97 26.65
CA GLN A 210 -12.15 -1.37 27.83
C GLN A 210 -11.36 -0.20 28.45
N ALA A 211 -10.82 0.68 27.65
CA ALA A 211 -10.08 1.85 28.10
C ALA A 211 -10.99 2.92 28.73
N LYS A 212 -12.18 3.15 28.14
CA LYS A 212 -13.14 4.13 28.66
C LYS A 212 -13.94 3.60 29.88
N ASP A 213 -14.17 2.27 29.97
CA ASP A 213 -14.87 1.61 31.08
C ASP A 213 -14.26 0.24 31.39
N SER A 214 -13.34 0.19 32.36
CA SER A 214 -12.64 -1.03 32.75
C SER A 214 -13.52 -2.11 33.39
N GLN A 215 -14.75 -1.79 33.78
CA GLN A 215 -15.70 -2.77 34.35
C GLN A 215 -16.44 -3.56 33.29
N LYS A 216 -16.37 -3.14 32.02
CA LYS A 216 -17.01 -3.84 30.89
C LYS A 216 -16.10 -4.90 30.31
N ASP A 217 -16.70 -6.04 29.97
CA ASP A 217 -16.04 -7.09 29.19
C ASP A 217 -16.49 -7.04 27.72
N PRO A 218 -15.69 -6.45 26.81
CA PRO A 218 -15.99 -6.39 25.40
C PRO A 218 -15.55 -7.63 24.61
N SER A 219 -14.90 -8.62 25.22
CA SER A 219 -14.16 -9.70 24.53
C SER A 219 -15.04 -10.50 23.57
N ASN A 220 -16.28 -10.81 23.96
CA ASN A 220 -17.22 -11.61 23.17
C ASN A 220 -18.24 -10.78 22.38
N LYS A 221 -18.00 -9.47 22.20
CA LYS A 221 -18.90 -8.57 21.49
C LYS A 221 -18.51 -8.42 20.04
N THR A 222 -19.52 -8.38 19.17
CA THR A 222 -19.34 -8.04 17.75
C THR A 222 -19.21 -6.53 17.58
N LEU A 223 -18.69 -6.07 16.45
CA LEU A 223 -18.50 -4.64 16.16
C LEU A 223 -19.82 -3.85 16.32
N GLY A 224 -20.96 -4.40 15.83
CA GLY A 224 -22.27 -3.76 15.99
C GLY A 224 -22.68 -3.61 17.46
N GLN A 225 -22.43 -4.63 18.29
CA GLN A 225 -22.69 -4.58 19.74
C GLN A 225 -21.76 -3.55 20.44
N LEU A 226 -20.51 -3.46 20.02
CA LEU A 226 -19.55 -2.48 20.57
C LEU A 226 -19.94 -1.05 20.21
N ILE A 227 -20.38 -0.77 18.99
CA ILE A 227 -20.88 0.54 18.57
C ILE A 227 -22.12 0.92 19.42
N LYS A 228 -23.00 -0.04 19.68
CA LYS A 228 -24.16 0.18 20.54
C LYS A 228 -23.74 0.52 21.97
N ILE A 229 -22.79 -0.20 22.56
CA ILE A 229 -22.24 0.10 23.89
C ILE A 229 -21.62 1.47 23.93
N ILE A 230 -20.77 1.82 22.96
CA ILE A 230 -20.10 3.13 22.87
C ILE A 230 -21.14 4.27 22.90
N LYS A 231 -22.26 4.10 22.20
CA LYS A 231 -23.34 5.07 22.12
C LYS A 231 -24.19 5.14 23.39
N GLU A 232 -24.73 3.98 23.83
CA GLU A 232 -25.72 3.90 24.92
C GLU A 232 -25.11 4.23 26.27
N ASP A 233 -23.87 3.87 26.47
CA ASP A 233 -23.12 4.15 27.71
C ASP A 233 -22.39 5.51 27.67
N HIS A 234 -22.64 6.31 26.62
CA HIS A 234 -22.03 7.64 26.45
C HIS A 234 -20.49 7.64 26.56
N LEU A 235 -19.82 6.55 26.14
CA LEU A 235 -18.38 6.44 26.17
C LEU A 235 -17.73 7.38 25.14
N LEU A 236 -18.50 7.75 24.11
CA LEU A 236 -18.17 8.74 23.11
C LEU A 236 -19.44 9.42 22.63
N THR A 237 -19.39 10.75 22.46
CA THR A 237 -20.50 11.52 21.90
C THR A 237 -20.57 11.31 20.38
N ILE A 238 -21.37 10.37 19.93
CA ILE A 238 -21.58 10.07 18.51
C ILE A 238 -22.99 10.53 18.10
N ASN A 239 -23.07 11.24 16.97
CA ASN A 239 -24.35 11.60 16.38
C ASN A 239 -25.19 10.35 16.05
N ASN A 240 -26.49 10.38 16.37
CA ASN A 240 -27.37 9.23 16.17
C ASN A 240 -27.38 8.70 14.72
N ALA A 241 -27.48 9.59 13.73
CA ALA A 241 -27.49 9.20 12.32
C ALA A 241 -26.16 8.52 11.91
N TYR A 242 -25.04 9.02 12.42
CA TYR A 242 -23.73 8.40 12.19
C TYR A 242 -23.62 7.01 12.81
N SER A 243 -23.99 6.86 14.08
CA SER A 243 -24.02 5.57 14.78
C SER A 243 -24.92 4.53 14.10
N GLU A 244 -26.11 4.95 13.62
CA GLU A 244 -27.03 4.10 12.89
C GLU A 244 -26.46 3.66 11.52
N SER A 245 -25.85 4.58 10.77
CA SER A 245 -25.24 4.27 9.47
C SER A 245 -24.11 3.27 9.62
N MET A 246 -23.25 3.45 10.63
CA MET A 246 -22.19 2.51 10.95
C MET A 246 -22.73 1.13 11.36
N SER A 247 -23.72 1.09 12.24
CA SER A 247 -24.32 -0.15 12.70
C SER A 247 -24.97 -0.92 11.54
N LYS A 248 -25.61 -0.25 10.58
CA LYS A 248 -26.18 -0.84 9.38
C LYS A 248 -25.11 -1.34 8.43
N LEU A 249 -24.07 -0.55 8.18
CA LEU A 249 -22.95 -0.93 7.33
C LEU A 249 -22.27 -2.20 7.87
N TYR A 250 -21.93 -2.21 9.16
CA TYR A 250 -21.25 -3.35 9.77
C TYR A 250 -22.18 -4.53 10.03
N GLY A 251 -23.49 -4.34 10.24
CA GLY A 251 -24.48 -5.39 10.30
C GLY A 251 -24.61 -6.13 8.96
N TYR A 252 -24.76 -5.41 7.86
CA TYR A 252 -24.77 -5.99 6.52
C TYR A 252 -23.50 -6.79 6.23
N LEU A 253 -22.34 -6.22 6.52
CA LEU A 253 -21.04 -6.87 6.28
C LEU A 253 -20.81 -8.10 7.18
N SER A 254 -21.29 -8.05 8.43
CA SER A 254 -21.19 -9.20 9.36
C SER A 254 -22.04 -10.38 8.88
N ASP A 255 -23.24 -10.13 8.42
CA ASP A 255 -24.17 -11.18 7.97
C ASP A 255 -23.82 -11.68 6.56
N ALA A 256 -23.56 -10.78 5.62
CA ALA A 256 -23.28 -11.14 4.23
C ALA A 256 -21.92 -11.84 4.06
N VAL A 257 -20.89 -11.33 4.75
CA VAL A 257 -19.50 -11.76 4.51
C VAL A 257 -19.05 -12.85 5.48
N ARG A 258 -19.50 -12.83 6.76
CA ARG A 258 -19.15 -13.85 7.76
C ARG A 258 -19.93 -15.15 7.64
N HIS A 259 -21.20 -15.05 7.24
CA HIS A 259 -22.11 -16.20 7.27
C HIS A 259 -22.42 -16.78 5.89
N GLY A 260 -21.81 -16.26 4.82
CA GLY A 260 -22.06 -16.75 3.47
C GLY A 260 -23.49 -16.52 2.99
N ASN A 261 -24.26 -15.67 3.69
CA ASN A 261 -25.65 -15.36 3.37
C ASN A 261 -25.79 -14.29 2.27
N LEU A 262 -24.84 -14.24 1.33
CA LEU A 262 -25.08 -13.57 0.06
C LEU A 262 -26.20 -14.32 -0.67
N PRO A 263 -27.12 -13.62 -1.34
CA PRO A 263 -28.30 -14.22 -1.99
C PRO A 263 -27.98 -15.35 -2.97
N ASP A 264 -26.73 -15.43 -3.44
CA ASP A 264 -26.14 -16.54 -4.18
C ASP A 264 -24.81 -16.93 -3.54
N GLU A 265 -24.66 -18.18 -3.11
CA GLU A 265 -23.49 -18.75 -2.40
C GLU A 265 -22.13 -18.63 -3.15
N THR A 266 -22.08 -17.92 -4.28
CA THR A 266 -20.94 -17.80 -5.19
C THR A 266 -20.49 -16.38 -5.49
N GLU A 267 -21.18 -15.33 -5.04
CA GLU A 267 -20.78 -13.96 -5.36
C GLU A 267 -19.78 -13.41 -4.34
N GLU A 268 -18.53 -13.25 -4.80
CA GLU A 268 -17.54 -12.41 -4.12
C GLU A 268 -17.96 -10.93 -4.26
N ILE A 269 -17.84 -10.16 -3.17
CA ILE A 269 -18.02 -8.70 -3.27
C ILE A 269 -17.01 -8.11 -4.27
N SER A 270 -17.37 -7.01 -4.91
CA SER A 270 -16.47 -6.35 -5.87
C SER A 270 -15.19 -5.85 -5.18
N LEU A 271 -14.11 -5.72 -5.94
CA LEU A 271 -12.87 -5.15 -5.43
C LEU A 271 -13.08 -3.72 -4.91
N ALA A 272 -13.89 -2.92 -5.60
CA ALA A 272 -14.21 -1.56 -5.17
C ALA A 272 -14.94 -1.53 -3.83
N GLU A 273 -15.86 -2.47 -3.61
CA GLU A 273 -16.58 -2.63 -2.35
C GLU A 273 -15.65 -3.09 -1.22
N ALA A 274 -14.77 -4.06 -1.49
CA ALA A 274 -13.77 -4.51 -0.52
C ALA A 274 -12.82 -3.37 -0.09
N ILE A 275 -12.39 -2.51 -1.03
CA ILE A 275 -11.59 -1.33 -0.75
C ILE A 275 -12.39 -0.34 0.11
N TYR A 276 -13.63 -0.02 -0.27
CA TYR A 276 -14.49 0.86 0.50
C TYR A 276 -14.68 0.40 1.95
N ILE A 277 -14.87 -0.91 2.16
CA ILE A 277 -14.99 -1.50 3.50
C ILE A 277 -13.68 -1.33 4.28
N LEU A 278 -12.56 -1.63 3.65
CA LEU A 278 -11.23 -1.48 4.27
C LEU A 278 -10.97 -0.03 4.70
N GLU A 279 -11.28 0.94 3.84
CA GLU A 279 -11.16 2.37 4.11
C GLU A 279 -12.07 2.81 5.27
N SER A 280 -13.34 2.40 5.23
CA SER A 280 -14.33 2.74 6.26
C SER A 280 -13.94 2.19 7.64
N CYS A 281 -13.50 0.93 7.71
CA CYS A 281 -13.01 0.29 8.93
C CYS A 281 -11.73 0.96 9.44
N SER A 282 -10.83 1.32 8.54
CA SER A 282 -9.60 2.05 8.88
C SER A 282 -9.89 3.43 9.44
N ALA A 283 -10.79 4.18 8.80
CA ALA A 283 -11.21 5.50 9.27
C ALA A 283 -11.86 5.45 10.65
N PHE A 284 -12.72 4.46 10.90
CA PHE A 284 -13.34 4.26 12.21
C PHE A 284 -12.31 3.92 13.28
N THR A 285 -11.37 3.03 12.98
CA THR A 285 -10.26 2.69 13.91
C THR A 285 -9.43 3.92 14.25
N ASN A 286 -9.07 4.73 13.26
CA ASN A 286 -8.32 5.96 13.47
C ASN A 286 -9.09 6.96 14.34
N TYR A 287 -10.40 7.07 14.14
CA TYR A 287 -11.27 7.90 14.95
C TYR A 287 -11.27 7.48 16.42
N LEU A 288 -11.52 6.17 16.71
CA LEU A 288 -11.48 5.66 18.08
C LEU A 288 -10.10 5.84 18.74
N THR A 289 -9.03 5.67 17.97
CA THR A 289 -7.65 5.85 18.47
C THR A 289 -7.37 7.30 18.83
N ALA A 290 -7.83 8.25 18.03
CA ALA A 290 -7.69 9.67 18.30
C ALA A 290 -8.42 10.07 19.60
N GLU A 291 -9.64 9.57 19.79
CA GLU A 291 -10.47 9.83 20.99
C GLU A 291 -9.93 9.14 22.28
N LEU A 292 -8.98 8.25 22.17
CA LEU A 292 -8.24 7.70 23.31
C LEU A 292 -7.01 8.55 23.70
N ALA A 293 -6.50 9.35 22.76
CA ALA A 293 -5.32 10.16 22.96
C ALA A 293 -5.64 11.54 23.60
N ASP A 294 -6.91 11.96 23.50
CA ASP A 294 -7.46 13.16 24.14
C ASP A 294 -7.97 12.85 25.55
#